data_a26c1135308e526eeb1cb118e5472bb0
#
_entry.id   a26c1135308e526eeb1cb118e5472bb0
#
_cell.length_a   1.000
_cell.length_b   1.000
_cell.length_c   1.000
_cell.angle_alpha   90.00
_cell.angle_beta   90.00
_cell.angle_gamma   90.00
#
_symmetry.space_group_name_H-M   'P 1'
#
loop_
_entity.id
_entity.type
_entity.pdbx_description
1 polymer ?
#
loop_
_entity_poly.entity_id
_entity_poly.type
_entity_poly.pdbx_seq_one_letter_code
_entity_poly.pdbx_strand_id
1 'polypeptide(L)'
;MHKKEVTSFDIALKNFRQHITNLNLKNTIQKDYILKVLYYSKKHLTADEIEAELLLKYNINISTTTVYKALKLLEKLNIISSLEVLESAKCYELNSNLPHGHLICTVCHSIIEFKDNSIDNIQLKIANTHAFTLTNQVMTIYGYCQKCQT
;
A
#
# COMPACT_ATOMS: atom_id res chain seq x y z
N MET A 1 30.53 20.48 3.06
CA MET A 1 29.07 20.36 3.27
C MET A 1 28.51 19.38 2.24
N HIS A 2 28.29 18.14 2.62
CA HIS A 2 27.58 17.21 1.75
C HIS A 2 26.11 17.66 1.71
N LYS A 3 25.66 18.18 0.57
CA LYS A 3 24.23 18.27 0.26
C LYS A 3 23.69 16.83 0.33
N LYS A 4 22.92 16.54 1.36
CA LYS A 4 22.14 15.30 1.41
C LYS A 4 21.24 15.33 0.20
N GLU A 5 21.44 14.45 -0.77
CA GLU A 5 20.49 14.27 -1.86
C GLU A 5 19.14 13.91 -1.23
N VAL A 6 18.14 14.75 -1.49
CA VAL A 6 16.77 14.49 -1.01
C VAL A 6 16.25 13.29 -1.77
N THR A 7 16.10 12.17 -1.10
CA THR A 7 15.57 10.94 -1.70
C THR A 7 14.07 11.10 -1.98
N SER A 8 13.54 10.28 -2.89
CA SER A 8 12.10 10.26 -3.13
C SER A 8 11.31 9.83 -1.88
N PHE A 9 11.93 9.06 -0.99
CA PHE A 9 11.36 8.74 0.31
C PHE A 9 11.27 9.96 1.23
N ASP A 10 12.28 10.81 1.27
CA ASP A 10 12.27 12.03 2.10
C ASP A 10 11.13 12.96 1.68
N ILE A 11 10.83 13.03 0.38
CA ILE A 11 9.69 13.79 -0.15
C ILE A 11 8.37 13.17 0.33
N ALA A 12 8.22 11.86 0.21
CA ALA A 12 7.03 11.14 0.65
C ALA A 12 6.81 11.30 2.15
N LEU A 13 7.87 11.19 2.95
CA LEU A 13 7.83 11.36 4.40
C LEU A 13 7.46 12.79 4.81
N LYS A 14 8.02 13.78 4.12
CA LYS A 14 7.67 15.19 4.35
C LYS A 14 6.20 15.46 4.08
N ASN A 15 5.67 14.96 2.96
CA ASN A 15 4.27 15.11 2.60
C ASN A 15 3.35 14.41 3.62
N PHE A 16 3.71 13.22 4.05
CA PHE A 16 3.00 12.49 5.08
C PHE A 16 2.94 13.25 6.41
N ARG A 17 4.09 13.74 6.89
CA ARG A 17 4.16 14.52 8.13
C ARG A 17 3.35 15.80 8.07
N GLN A 18 3.38 16.49 6.94
CA GLN A 18 2.58 17.70 6.72
C GLN A 18 1.08 17.38 6.73
N HIS A 19 0.67 16.28 6.12
CA HIS A 19 -0.72 15.84 6.10
C HIS A 19 -1.22 15.50 7.52
N ILE A 20 -0.43 14.76 8.29
CA ILE A 20 -0.72 14.45 9.70
C ILE A 20 -0.86 15.74 10.52
N THR A 21 0.03 16.71 10.35
CA THR A 21 0.00 17.99 11.05
C THR A 21 -1.24 18.81 10.70
N ASN A 22 -1.60 18.87 9.41
CA ASN A 22 -2.78 19.59 8.95
C ASN A 22 -4.09 19.03 9.53
N LEU A 23 -4.10 17.75 9.89
CA LEU A 23 -5.23 17.09 10.53
C LEU A 23 -5.20 17.19 12.06
N ASN A 24 -4.28 17.97 12.64
CA ASN A 24 -4.04 18.06 14.09
C ASN A 24 -3.78 16.69 14.75
N LEU A 25 -3.23 15.73 14.01
CA LEU A 25 -2.88 14.42 14.52
C LEU A 25 -1.42 14.40 14.98
N LYS A 26 -1.16 13.69 16.07
CA LYS A 26 0.21 13.47 16.54
C LYS A 26 0.95 12.50 15.65
N ASN A 27 2.06 12.94 15.08
CA ASN A 27 2.99 12.03 14.43
C ASN A 27 3.83 11.29 15.47
N THR A 28 4.22 10.06 15.14
CA THR A 28 5.13 9.24 15.94
C THR A 28 6.20 8.64 15.05
N ILE A 29 7.36 8.39 15.64
CA ILE A 29 8.45 7.75 14.91
C ILE A 29 8.07 6.36 14.38
N GLN A 30 7.18 5.66 15.08
CA GLN A 30 6.67 4.35 14.62
C GLN A 30 5.92 4.47 13.29
N LYS A 31 5.08 5.49 13.12
CA LYS A 31 4.37 5.74 11.84
C LYS A 31 5.34 6.03 10.71
N ASP A 32 6.39 6.82 10.97
CA ASP A 32 7.42 7.12 9.98
C ASP A 32 8.14 5.84 9.51
N TYR A 33 8.45 4.94 10.44
CA TYR A 33 9.12 3.69 10.11
C TYR A 33 8.19 2.66 9.44
N ILE A 34 6.92 2.61 9.80
CA ILE A 34 5.92 1.80 9.07
C ILE A 34 5.84 2.28 7.62
N LEU A 35 5.76 3.60 7.40
CA LEU A 35 5.79 4.17 6.06
C LEU A 35 7.09 3.80 5.31
N LYS A 36 8.22 3.83 6.02
CA LYS A 36 9.53 3.47 5.46
C LYS A 36 9.60 2.01 5.03
N VAL A 37 9.08 1.10 5.85
CA VAL A 37 9.00 -0.33 5.52
C VAL A 37 8.17 -0.53 4.25
N LEU A 38 6.99 0.06 4.18
CA LEU A 38 6.11 -0.05 3.01
C LEU A 38 6.73 0.60 1.76
N TYR A 39 7.45 1.72 1.93
CA TYR A 39 8.08 2.41 0.81
C TYR A 39 9.19 1.58 0.16
N TYR A 40 10.03 0.93 0.97
CA TYR A 40 11.16 0.14 0.46
C TYR A 40 10.79 -1.33 0.19
N SER A 41 9.65 -1.78 0.69
CA SER A 41 9.13 -3.09 0.31
C SER A 41 8.57 -3.01 -1.11
N LYS A 42 9.02 -3.88 -1.95
CA LYS A 42 8.44 -4.08 -3.29
C LYS A 42 7.35 -5.15 -3.28
N LYS A 43 6.78 -5.42 -2.10
CA LYS A 43 5.80 -6.47 -1.85
C LYS A 43 4.62 -5.92 -1.09
N HIS A 44 3.48 -6.58 -1.23
CA HIS A 44 2.35 -6.39 -0.34
C HIS A 44 2.68 -7.07 0.99
N LEU A 45 2.60 -6.34 2.09
CA LEU A 45 2.96 -6.85 3.41
C LEU A 45 1.74 -6.94 4.32
N THR A 46 1.64 -8.03 5.08
CA THR A 46 0.71 -8.13 6.21
C THR A 46 1.21 -7.28 7.40
N ALA A 47 0.35 -7.04 8.38
CA ALA A 47 0.75 -6.32 9.58
C ALA A 47 1.85 -7.05 10.35
N ASP A 48 1.81 -8.39 10.41
CA ASP A 48 2.81 -9.22 11.06
C ASP A 48 4.17 -9.16 10.33
N GLU A 49 4.16 -9.14 9.01
CA GLU A 49 5.37 -8.96 8.21
C GLU A 49 5.98 -7.57 8.39
N ILE A 50 5.14 -6.52 8.49
CA ILE A 50 5.59 -5.16 8.79
C ILE A 50 6.24 -5.10 10.18
N GLU A 51 5.62 -5.71 11.20
CA GLU A 51 6.18 -5.82 12.56
C GLU A 51 7.55 -6.51 12.52
N ALA A 52 7.66 -7.66 11.84
CA ALA A 52 8.91 -8.38 11.69
C ALA A 52 10.00 -7.56 10.99
N GLU A 53 9.67 -6.85 9.91
CA GLU A 53 10.58 -5.98 9.18
C GLU A 53 11.07 -4.79 10.05
N LEU A 54 10.19 -4.21 10.86
CA LEU A 54 10.53 -3.13 11.80
C LEU A 54 11.55 -3.61 12.83
N LEU A 55 11.36 -4.79 13.37
CA LEU A 55 12.28 -5.36 14.34
C LEU A 55 13.63 -5.72 13.69
N LEU A 56 13.60 -6.43 12.57
CA LEU A 56 14.81 -6.94 11.91
C LEU A 56 15.69 -5.85 11.30
N LYS A 57 15.07 -4.88 10.62
CA LYS A 57 15.83 -3.86 9.87
C LYS A 57 16.13 -2.59 10.67
N TYR A 58 15.26 -2.25 11.61
CA TYR A 58 15.34 -0.97 12.32
C TYR A 58 15.45 -1.11 13.82
N ASN A 59 15.44 -2.34 14.35
CA ASN A 59 15.45 -2.63 15.79
C ASN A 59 14.33 -1.91 16.55
N ILE A 60 13.16 -1.80 15.90
CA ILE A 60 11.97 -1.17 16.46
C ILE A 60 11.01 -2.28 16.86
N ASN A 61 10.80 -2.40 18.18
CA ASN A 61 9.86 -3.35 18.76
C ASN A 61 8.54 -2.63 19.06
N ILE A 62 7.50 -2.95 18.29
CA ILE A 62 6.12 -2.48 18.51
C ILE A 62 5.16 -3.65 18.38
N SER A 63 4.03 -3.57 19.09
CA SER A 63 3.03 -4.63 19.00
C SER A 63 2.25 -4.59 17.69
N THR A 64 1.78 -5.74 17.22
CA THR A 64 0.90 -5.87 16.06
C THR A 64 -0.32 -4.96 16.17
N THR A 65 -0.90 -4.79 17.37
CA THR A 65 -2.01 -3.84 17.62
C THR A 65 -1.63 -2.40 17.27
N THR A 66 -0.41 -1.98 17.60
CA THR A 66 0.09 -0.62 17.26
C THR A 66 0.28 -0.48 15.76
N VAL A 67 0.79 -1.53 15.09
CA VAL A 67 0.91 -1.57 13.62
C VAL A 67 -0.46 -1.42 12.97
N TYR A 68 -1.46 -2.19 13.39
CA TYR A 68 -2.83 -2.09 12.85
C TYR A 68 -3.45 -0.70 13.04
N LYS A 69 -3.26 -0.06 14.19
CA LYS A 69 -3.76 1.31 14.43
C LYS A 69 -3.12 2.31 13.48
N ALA A 70 -1.82 2.19 13.24
CA ALA A 70 -1.11 3.05 12.29
C ALA A 70 -1.56 2.78 10.85
N LEU A 71 -1.67 1.53 10.44
CA LEU A 71 -2.14 1.14 9.10
C LEU A 71 -3.56 1.65 8.84
N LYS A 72 -4.47 1.51 9.80
CA LYS A 72 -5.84 2.03 9.68
C LYS A 72 -5.87 3.55 9.48
N LEU A 73 -5.00 4.28 10.16
CA LEU A 73 -4.88 5.71 9.96
C LEU A 73 -4.32 6.04 8.57
N LEU A 74 -3.24 5.38 8.15
CA LEU A 74 -2.61 5.59 6.85
C LEU A 74 -3.58 5.27 5.69
N GLU A 75 -4.37 4.22 5.83
CA GLU A 75 -5.42 3.84 4.88
C GLU A 75 -6.53 4.90 4.81
N LYS A 76 -7.01 5.39 5.97
CA LYS A 76 -8.00 6.47 6.06
C LYS A 76 -7.50 7.77 5.40
N LEU A 77 -6.20 8.03 5.46
CA LEU A 77 -5.56 9.18 4.83
C LEU A 77 -5.23 8.94 3.34
N ASN A 78 -5.61 7.79 2.80
CA ASN A 78 -5.32 7.38 1.43
C ASN A 78 -3.82 7.36 1.07
N ILE A 79 -2.96 7.13 2.06
CA ILE A 79 -1.51 7.02 1.89
C ILE A 79 -1.13 5.59 1.51
N ILE A 80 -1.86 4.63 2.05
CA ILE A 80 -1.75 3.21 1.72
C ILE A 80 -3.08 2.66 1.25
N SER A 81 -3.04 1.58 0.51
CA SER A 81 -4.18 0.72 0.21
C SER A 81 -4.00 -0.65 0.84
N SER A 82 -5.11 -1.32 1.00
CA SER A 82 -5.13 -2.69 1.47
C SER A 82 -5.78 -3.61 0.44
N LEU A 83 -5.31 -4.84 0.42
CA LEU A 83 -5.78 -5.90 -0.44
C LEU A 83 -6.15 -7.10 0.43
N GLU A 84 -7.39 -7.56 0.35
CA GLU A 84 -7.82 -8.79 0.99
C GLU A 84 -7.50 -9.96 0.05
N VAL A 85 -6.58 -10.80 0.51
CA VAL A 85 -6.26 -12.04 -0.19
C VAL A 85 -7.06 -13.15 0.46
N LEU A 86 -8.19 -13.53 -0.13
CA LEU A 86 -9.13 -14.61 0.27
C LEU A 86 -8.73 -15.33 1.57
N GLU A 87 -9.57 -15.39 2.58
CA GLU A 87 -9.34 -16.08 3.86
C GLU A 87 -7.96 -15.88 4.54
N SER A 88 -7.04 -15.18 3.88
CA SER A 88 -5.72 -14.82 4.41
C SER A 88 -5.72 -13.42 5.01
N ALA A 89 -4.62 -13.06 5.65
CA ALA A 89 -4.46 -11.74 6.25
C ALA A 89 -4.49 -10.63 5.19
N LYS A 90 -5.04 -9.49 5.59
CA LYS A 90 -5.05 -8.26 4.80
C LYS A 90 -3.61 -7.79 4.54
N CYS A 91 -3.28 -7.54 3.28
CA CYS A 91 -1.98 -7.03 2.86
C CYS A 91 -2.06 -5.53 2.56
N TYR A 92 -0.97 -4.84 2.75
CA TYR A 92 -0.87 -3.39 2.61
C TYR A 92 0.25 -3.00 1.65
N GLU A 93 0.01 -1.93 0.90
CA GLU A 93 0.98 -1.30 0.01
C GLU A 93 0.84 0.22 0.04
N LEU A 94 1.88 0.95 -0.36
CA LEU A 94 1.76 2.38 -0.61
C LEU A 94 0.86 2.64 -1.81
N ASN A 95 -0.02 3.64 -1.69
CA ASN A 95 -0.75 4.11 -2.84
C ASN A 95 0.22 4.67 -3.88
N SER A 96 0.26 4.03 -5.04
CA SER A 96 0.93 4.59 -6.20
C SER A 96 -0.02 5.58 -6.87
N ASN A 97 0.51 6.67 -7.41
CA ASN A 97 -0.28 7.60 -8.21
C ASN A 97 -0.67 7.01 -9.59
N LEU A 98 -0.26 5.78 -9.86
CA LEU A 98 -0.49 5.09 -11.11
C LEU A 98 -1.46 3.92 -10.87
N PRO A 99 -2.59 3.87 -11.60
CA PRO A 99 -3.51 2.74 -11.52
C PRO A 99 -2.78 1.44 -11.86
N HIS A 100 -3.04 0.40 -11.11
CA HIS A 100 -2.58 -0.96 -11.38
C HIS A 100 -3.61 -1.96 -10.88
N GLY A 101 -3.56 -3.16 -11.44
CA GLY A 101 -4.42 -4.26 -11.04
C GLY A 101 -3.62 -5.39 -10.39
N HIS A 102 -4.33 -6.31 -9.79
CA HIS A 102 -3.76 -7.46 -9.09
C HIS A 102 -4.33 -8.76 -9.64
N LEU A 103 -3.46 -9.73 -9.91
CA LEU A 103 -3.81 -11.13 -10.13
C LEU A 103 -3.52 -11.88 -8.85
N ILE A 104 -4.52 -12.53 -8.26
CA ILE A 104 -4.38 -13.25 -6.99
C ILE A 104 -4.65 -14.73 -7.22
N CYS A 105 -3.66 -15.56 -6.87
CA CYS A 105 -3.85 -17.00 -6.89
C CYS A 105 -4.66 -17.45 -5.68
N THR A 106 -5.78 -18.15 -5.92
CA THR A 106 -6.66 -18.64 -4.86
C THR A 106 -6.11 -19.84 -4.10
N VAL A 107 -5.00 -20.44 -4.58
CA VAL A 107 -4.35 -21.60 -3.94
C VAL A 107 -3.14 -21.19 -3.12
N CYS A 108 -2.16 -20.52 -3.73
CA CYS A 108 -0.92 -20.17 -3.05
C CYS A 108 -0.85 -18.70 -2.59
N HIS A 109 -1.91 -17.92 -2.84
CA HIS A 109 -2.05 -16.51 -2.46
C HIS A 109 -0.95 -15.58 -3.04
N SER A 110 -0.23 -16.04 -4.07
CA SER A 110 0.71 -15.17 -4.78
C SER A 110 -0.03 -14.01 -5.45
N ILE A 111 0.56 -12.84 -5.40
CA ILE A 111 0.04 -11.61 -6.00
C ILE A 111 0.96 -11.19 -7.13
N ILE A 112 0.39 -10.91 -8.28
CA ILE A 112 1.10 -10.33 -9.42
C ILE A 112 0.44 -9.00 -9.75
N GLU A 113 1.21 -7.94 -9.78
CA GLU A 113 0.73 -6.64 -10.23
C GLU A 113 0.80 -6.56 -11.75
N PHE A 114 -0.18 -5.91 -12.34
CA PHE A 114 -0.19 -5.58 -13.76
C PHE A 114 -0.67 -4.17 -14.00
N LYS A 115 -0.25 -3.61 -15.12
CA LYS A 115 -0.70 -2.32 -15.59
C LYS A 115 -1.12 -2.45 -17.04
N ASP A 116 -2.32 -1.98 -17.35
CA ASP A 116 -2.85 -1.98 -18.70
C ASP A 116 -3.68 -0.72 -18.94
N ASN A 117 -3.18 0.14 -19.80
CA ASN A 117 -3.83 1.41 -20.13
C ASN A 117 -5.21 1.21 -20.80
N SER A 118 -5.44 0.07 -21.45
CA SER A 118 -6.74 -0.25 -22.07
C SER A 118 -7.82 -0.42 -21.00
N ILE A 119 -7.47 -1.09 -19.91
CA ILE A 119 -8.37 -1.29 -18.76
C ILE A 119 -8.67 0.04 -18.10
N ASP A 120 -7.67 0.86 -17.86
CA ASP A 120 -7.83 2.19 -17.27
C ASP A 120 -8.77 3.06 -18.11
N ASN A 121 -8.61 3.05 -19.43
CA ASN A 121 -9.47 3.78 -20.36
C ASN A 121 -10.92 3.28 -20.36
N ILE A 122 -11.12 1.96 -20.25
CA ILE A 122 -12.46 1.37 -20.17
C ILE A 122 -13.15 1.80 -18.88
N GLN A 123 -12.47 1.74 -17.74
CA GLN A 123 -13.00 2.17 -16.44
C GLN A 123 -13.37 3.65 -16.45
N LEU A 124 -12.52 4.50 -17.02
CA LEU A 124 -12.80 5.93 -17.19
C LEU A 124 -14.02 6.16 -18.09
N LYS A 125 -14.13 5.44 -19.21
CA LYS A 125 -15.27 5.52 -20.11
C LYS A 125 -16.57 5.14 -19.41
N ILE A 126 -16.56 4.07 -18.61
CA ILE A 126 -17.73 3.64 -17.83
C ILE A 126 -18.15 4.75 -16.85
N ALA A 127 -17.21 5.32 -16.10
CA ALA A 127 -17.48 6.40 -15.17
C ALA A 127 -18.13 7.60 -15.88
N ASN A 128 -17.55 8.03 -16.99
CA ASN A 128 -18.05 9.15 -17.78
C ASN A 128 -19.46 8.89 -18.37
N THR A 129 -19.72 7.65 -18.82
CA THR A 129 -21.05 7.28 -19.36
C THR A 129 -22.14 7.44 -18.30
N HIS A 130 -21.80 7.25 -17.03
CA HIS A 130 -22.73 7.40 -15.91
C HIS A 130 -22.63 8.77 -15.22
N ALA A 131 -21.97 9.75 -15.82
CA ALA A 131 -21.71 11.07 -15.25
C ALA A 131 -21.03 10.99 -13.86
N PHE A 132 -20.12 10.04 -13.69
CA PHE A 132 -19.43 9.74 -12.44
C PHE A 132 -18.00 10.28 -12.46
N THR A 133 -17.61 11.03 -11.45
CA THR A 133 -16.23 11.51 -11.31
C THR A 133 -15.38 10.42 -10.67
N LEU A 134 -14.45 9.86 -11.43
CA LEU A 134 -13.54 8.81 -10.95
C LEU A 134 -12.53 9.40 -9.97
N THR A 135 -12.52 8.92 -8.73
CA THR A 135 -11.55 9.33 -7.70
C THR A 135 -10.49 8.25 -7.44
N ASN A 136 -10.85 6.99 -7.64
CA ASN A 136 -9.96 5.85 -7.48
C ASN A 136 -10.49 4.67 -8.31
N GLN A 137 -9.60 3.78 -8.72
CA GLN A 137 -9.96 2.54 -9.40
C GLN A 137 -9.11 1.40 -8.87
N VAL A 138 -9.74 0.25 -8.64
CA VAL A 138 -9.07 -0.97 -8.21
C VAL A 138 -9.58 -2.12 -9.08
N MET A 139 -8.67 -2.93 -9.61
CA MET A 139 -9.01 -4.14 -10.32
C MET A 139 -8.30 -5.32 -9.71
N THR A 140 -9.06 -6.33 -9.34
CA THR A 140 -8.52 -7.59 -8.82
C THR A 140 -9.11 -8.77 -9.58
N ILE A 141 -8.25 -9.64 -10.05
CA ILE A 141 -8.62 -10.85 -10.79
C ILE A 141 -8.15 -12.05 -9.95
N TYR A 142 -9.05 -12.95 -9.67
CA TYR A 142 -8.77 -14.19 -8.94
C TYR A 142 -8.69 -15.37 -9.88
N GLY A 143 -7.75 -16.28 -9.64
CA GLY A 143 -7.56 -17.47 -10.46
C GLY A 143 -6.47 -18.39 -9.93
N TYR A 144 -5.97 -19.26 -10.76
CA TYR A 144 -4.87 -20.17 -10.44
C TYR A 144 -3.60 -19.72 -11.17
N CYS A 145 -2.51 -19.52 -10.44
CA CYS A 145 -1.22 -19.24 -11.09
C CYS A 145 -0.68 -20.48 -11.79
N GLN A 146 0.28 -20.29 -12.69
CA GLN A 146 0.86 -21.37 -13.48
C GLN A 146 1.32 -22.57 -12.63
N LYS A 147 1.85 -22.33 -11.43
CA LYS A 147 2.31 -23.41 -10.53
C LYS A 147 1.17 -24.18 -9.87
N CYS A 148 -0.03 -23.60 -9.83
CA CYS A 148 -1.20 -24.18 -9.19
C CYS A 148 -2.25 -24.68 -10.18
N GLN A 149 -1.99 -24.57 -11.47
CA GLN A 149 -2.81 -25.15 -12.56
C GLN A 149 -2.39 -26.60 -12.77
N THR A 150 -2.82 -27.49 -11.92
CA THR A 150 -2.63 -28.93 -12.10
C THR A 150 -3.96 -29.66 -12.16
#